data_6ba67f24e5a988bd4b65a74f8e008853
#
_entry.id   6ba67f24e5a988bd4b65a74f8e008853
#
_cell.length_a   1.000
_cell.length_b   1.000
_cell.length_c   1.000
_cell.angle_alpha   90.00
_cell.angle_beta   90.00
_cell.angle_gamma   90.00
#
_symmetry.space_group_name_H-M   'P 1'
#
loop_
_entity.id
_entity.type
_entity.pdbx_description
1 polymer ?
#
loop_
_entity_poly.entity_id
_entity_poly.type
_entity_poly.pdbx_seq_one_letter_code
_entity_poly.pdbx_strand_id
1 'polypeptide(L)'
;MKTREISRSLTNGVLETQRGGFSRRSVLALAGAVGAVAPFEFFGAARALTASGGGLLPHIAGAPRICRAAANGEELQGPRRQLKLAWNANSVCTAAAPVAKERGVFAKHNLDVEFVNFGGSTEQLLEAIATGKADAGIGMALRWLKPLEQGFDVRITAGVHGGCIRLLGSKAANIDSLESLRGKSIAISDQASPAKNFFLIALAKKGIDPVKEVEWRQYPANLLALAVEKGEAQALTDIDPLPYLWLKDGKLNEIATNLSGEFADRICCVLAIRGSLIRDELPVATALTRSVLEAGDRVARDPADAAAALSGYGGRGSVEEIAAMLRSHTHHNHPVGDALKKQILLYTDELKVVKVIKQSTDSTKFAERIYFDVLS
;
A
#
# COMPACT_ATOMS: atom_id res chain seq x y z
N MET A 1 -56.14 -33.97 27.84
CA MET A 1 -55.65 -35.22 28.48
C MET A 1 -54.13 -35.14 28.62
N LYS A 2 -53.68 -35.10 29.90
CA LYS A 2 -52.37 -35.47 30.49
C LYS A 2 -51.09 -34.89 29.82
N THR A 3 -50.55 -33.76 30.35
CA THR A 3 -49.48 -33.65 31.40
C THR A 3 -48.35 -34.68 31.34
N ARG A 4 -47.11 -34.16 31.19
CA ARG A 4 -45.99 -34.49 32.10
C ARG A 4 -44.81 -33.55 31.92
N GLU A 5 -44.59 -32.77 33.00
CA GLU A 5 -43.33 -32.12 33.36
C GLU A 5 -42.27 -33.20 33.62
N ILE A 6 -41.00 -32.87 33.30
CA ILE A 6 -39.85 -33.38 34.05
C ILE A 6 -38.88 -32.22 34.27
N SER A 7 -38.85 -31.78 35.50
CA SER A 7 -37.85 -30.96 36.14
C SER A 7 -36.72 -31.86 36.71
N ARG A 8 -35.42 -31.49 36.58
CA ARG A 8 -34.27 -31.81 37.43
C ARG A 8 -33.09 -31.00 36.91
N SER A 9 -32.66 -29.90 37.55
CA SER A 9 -31.79 -29.78 38.72
C SER A 9 -30.44 -30.56 38.61
N LEU A 10 -29.34 -29.81 38.44
CA LEU A 10 -28.01 -30.14 38.97
C LEU A 10 -27.14 -28.84 38.86
N THR A 11 -27.02 -28.14 39.95
CA THR A 11 -25.90 -27.90 40.87
C THR A 11 -24.60 -27.36 40.27
N ASN A 12 -24.30 -26.19 40.72
CA ASN A 12 -23.05 -25.45 40.90
C ASN A 12 -21.72 -26.23 40.76
N GLY A 13 -20.84 -25.70 39.89
CA GLY A 13 -19.42 -25.92 39.94
C GLY A 13 -18.70 -24.57 39.75
N VAL A 14 -18.35 -23.96 40.87
CA VAL A 14 -17.50 -22.78 40.97
C VAL A 14 -16.08 -23.21 40.65
N LEU A 15 -15.48 -22.68 39.61
CA LEU A 15 -14.04 -22.72 39.37
C LEU A 15 -13.47 -21.33 39.65
N GLU A 16 -12.82 -21.19 40.78
CA GLU A 16 -11.94 -20.09 41.14
C GLU A 16 -10.78 -19.98 40.15
N THR A 17 -10.72 -18.91 39.41
CA THR A 17 -9.51 -18.51 38.71
C THR A 17 -8.69 -17.60 39.62
N GLN A 18 -7.56 -18.10 40.06
CA GLN A 18 -6.52 -17.35 40.77
C GLN A 18 -6.01 -16.20 39.92
N ARG A 19 -6.23 -14.99 40.40
CA ARG A 19 -5.58 -13.76 39.90
C ARG A 19 -4.18 -13.68 40.46
N GLY A 20 -3.17 -14.04 39.66
CA GLY A 20 -1.76 -13.71 39.90
C GLY A 20 -1.47 -12.28 39.46
N GLY A 21 -1.47 -11.36 40.42
CA GLY A 21 -1.04 -9.98 40.18
C GLY A 21 0.47 -9.90 40.15
N PHE A 22 1.05 -9.47 39.02
CA PHE A 22 2.46 -9.09 38.94
C PHE A 22 2.67 -7.68 39.49
N SER A 23 3.37 -7.62 40.63
CA SER A 23 3.78 -6.39 41.31
C SER A 23 4.92 -5.68 40.56
N ARG A 24 4.81 -4.34 40.42
CA ARG A 24 5.79 -3.43 39.76
C ARG A 24 7.13 -3.25 40.51
N ARG A 25 7.56 -4.19 41.37
CA ARG A 25 8.76 -4.04 42.24
C ARG A 25 9.89 -5.02 41.97
N SER A 26 9.92 -5.74 40.85
CA SER A 26 10.97 -6.77 40.58
C SER A 26 11.88 -6.44 39.38
N VAL A 27 12.03 -5.19 38.98
CA VAL A 27 12.96 -4.77 37.90
C VAL A 27 13.91 -3.71 38.43
N LEU A 28 14.66 -4.00 39.49
CA LEU A 28 15.80 -3.20 39.90
C LEU A 28 16.70 -4.04 40.83
N ALA A 29 17.50 -4.93 40.28
CA ALA A 29 18.71 -5.48 40.88
C ALA A 29 19.48 -6.36 39.88
N LEU A 30 20.30 -5.74 39.03
CA LEU A 30 21.54 -6.34 38.49
C LEU A 30 22.36 -5.21 37.83
N ALA A 31 23.02 -4.43 38.67
CA ALA A 31 24.13 -3.58 38.27
C ALA A 31 25.27 -3.83 39.28
N GLY A 32 26.39 -4.36 38.80
CA GLY A 32 27.58 -4.44 39.61
C GLY A 32 28.51 -5.58 39.23
N ALA A 33 29.36 -5.38 38.21
CA ALA A 33 30.67 -6.01 38.14
C ALA A 33 31.60 -5.09 37.37
N VAL A 34 32.41 -4.37 38.15
CA VAL A 34 33.54 -3.55 37.71
C VAL A 34 34.68 -4.48 37.34
N GLY A 35 35.15 -4.41 36.08
CA GLY A 35 36.38 -5.02 35.62
C GLY A 35 37.35 -3.93 35.15
N ALA A 36 38.35 -3.66 35.93
CA ALA A 36 39.45 -2.76 35.62
C ALA A 36 40.35 -3.37 34.54
N VAL A 37 40.68 -2.61 33.50
CA VAL A 37 41.79 -2.92 32.57
C VAL A 37 42.63 -1.66 32.41
N ALA A 38 43.91 -1.84 32.66
CA ALA A 38 44.99 -0.85 32.72
C ALA A 38 45.32 -0.21 31.34
N PRO A 39 46.01 0.93 31.34
CA PRO A 39 46.38 1.62 30.11
C PRO A 39 47.66 1.03 29.52
N PHE A 40 47.63 0.83 28.19
CA PHE A 40 48.85 0.59 27.40
C PHE A 40 49.27 1.89 26.74
N GLU A 41 50.40 2.41 27.21
CA GLU A 41 51.14 3.49 26.56
C GLU A 41 51.89 2.93 25.34
N PHE A 42 51.75 3.60 24.18
CA PHE A 42 52.71 3.50 23.11
C PHE A 42 53.19 4.89 22.67
N PHE A 43 54.42 5.18 23.04
CA PHE A 43 55.23 6.26 22.49
C PHE A 43 55.62 5.94 21.05
N GLY A 44 55.53 6.95 20.16
CA GLY A 44 56.05 6.81 18.81
C GLY A 44 55.99 8.11 18.01
N ALA A 45 56.99 8.97 18.27
CA ALA A 45 57.68 9.91 17.37
C ALA A 45 56.86 10.72 16.34
N ALA A 46 56.69 12.00 16.63
CA ALA A 46 56.41 13.07 15.69
C ALA A 46 57.60 13.26 14.70
N ARG A 47 57.31 13.31 13.41
CA ARG A 47 58.16 13.93 12.41
C ARG A 47 57.31 14.93 11.60
N ALA A 48 57.60 16.18 11.85
CA ALA A 48 57.10 17.30 11.08
C ALA A 48 57.71 17.28 9.69
N LEU A 49 56.89 17.42 8.65
CA LEU A 49 57.28 17.88 7.34
C LEU A 49 56.28 18.94 6.86
N THR A 50 56.78 20.15 6.80
CA THR A 50 56.18 21.32 6.15
C THR A 50 56.25 21.14 4.66
N ALA A 51 55.13 21.39 3.93
CA ALA A 51 55.14 22.13 2.66
C ALA A 51 53.72 22.26 2.08
N SER A 52 53.30 23.45 1.98
CA SER A 52 52.64 24.18 0.87
C SER A 52 51.69 23.46 -0.08
N GLY A 53 50.46 23.94 -0.12
CA GLY A 53 49.74 24.28 -1.36
C GLY A 53 48.84 23.23 -1.94
N GLY A 54 47.56 23.55 -2.07
CA GLY A 54 46.65 22.91 -2.99
C GLY A 54 45.51 22.13 -2.33
N GLY A 55 44.35 22.73 -2.23
CA GLY A 55 43.14 22.08 -1.74
C GLY A 55 42.70 20.91 -2.61
N LEU A 56 42.57 19.74 -1.97
CA LEU A 56 41.86 18.61 -2.46
C LEU A 56 41.16 17.96 -1.26
N LEU A 57 39.85 18.00 -1.30
CA LEU A 57 39.02 17.26 -0.34
C LEU A 57 39.42 15.78 -0.37
N PRO A 58 39.46 15.07 0.78
CA PRO A 58 39.82 13.66 0.76
C PRO A 58 38.73 12.86 0.02
N HIS A 59 39.12 12.26 -1.09
CA HIS A 59 38.35 11.19 -1.69
C HIS A 59 38.13 10.09 -0.65
N ILE A 60 36.89 9.83 -0.28
CA ILE A 60 36.50 8.61 0.42
C ILE A 60 36.68 7.47 -0.60
N ALA A 61 37.87 6.91 -0.65
CA ALA A 61 38.14 5.66 -1.35
C ALA A 61 37.51 4.52 -0.52
N GLY A 62 36.41 3.92 -1.01
CA GLY A 62 35.84 2.76 -0.36
C GLY A 62 34.31 2.61 -0.47
N ALA A 63 33.61 3.44 -1.26
CA ALA A 63 32.26 3.05 -1.66
C ALA A 63 32.38 1.85 -2.60
N PRO A 64 31.74 0.67 -2.34
CA PRO A 64 31.70 -0.40 -3.30
C PRO A 64 31.19 0.18 -4.61
N ARG A 65 31.94 0.04 -5.69
CA ARG A 65 31.46 0.29 -7.04
C ARG A 65 30.33 -0.71 -7.23
N ILE A 66 29.09 -0.25 -7.02
CA ILE A 66 27.92 -0.97 -7.52
C ILE A 66 28.21 -1.04 -9.02
N CYS A 67 28.53 -2.25 -9.52
CA CYS A 67 28.55 -2.50 -10.93
C CYS A 67 27.15 -2.10 -11.44
N ARG A 68 27.06 -0.93 -12.08
CA ARG A 68 25.95 -0.63 -12.96
C ARG A 68 26.05 -1.69 -14.07
N ALA A 69 25.41 -2.84 -13.83
CA ALA A 69 25.05 -3.72 -14.92
C ALA A 69 24.19 -2.83 -15.82
N ALA A 70 24.69 -2.59 -17.00
CA ALA A 70 24.04 -1.75 -17.98
C ALA A 70 22.60 -2.19 -18.09
N ALA A 71 21.66 -1.23 -18.07
CA ALA A 71 20.23 -1.44 -18.24
C ALA A 71 19.85 -1.89 -19.65
N ASN A 72 20.72 -2.59 -20.33
CA ASN A 72 20.55 -3.23 -21.61
C ASN A 72 20.07 -4.65 -21.35
N GLY A 73 18.74 -4.81 -21.18
CA GLY A 73 18.01 -6.01 -21.51
C GLY A 73 18.59 -7.39 -21.14
N GLU A 74 19.53 -7.49 -20.20
CA GLU A 74 20.05 -8.80 -19.79
C GLU A 74 18.93 -9.59 -19.13
N GLU A 75 18.46 -10.60 -19.85
CA GLU A 75 17.58 -11.62 -19.31
C GLU A 75 18.27 -12.31 -18.14
N LEU A 76 17.56 -12.51 -17.03
CA LEU A 76 18.08 -13.28 -15.91
C LEU A 76 18.47 -14.67 -16.39
N GLN A 77 19.75 -15.04 -16.19
CA GLN A 77 20.27 -16.34 -16.56
C GLN A 77 20.24 -17.32 -15.37
N GLY A 78 20.19 -18.63 -15.66
CA GLY A 78 20.22 -19.68 -14.65
C GLY A 78 18.83 -20.12 -14.16
N PRO A 79 18.72 -20.74 -12.96
CA PRO A 79 17.45 -21.18 -12.41
C PRO A 79 16.54 -19.98 -12.09
N ARG A 80 15.21 -20.18 -12.17
CA ARG A 80 14.24 -19.13 -11.86
C ARG A 80 14.46 -18.59 -10.46
N ARG A 81 14.50 -17.25 -10.35
CA ARG A 81 14.63 -16.56 -9.07
C ARG A 81 13.29 -16.57 -8.32
N GLN A 82 13.28 -17.18 -7.14
CA GLN A 82 12.10 -17.21 -6.28
C GLN A 82 11.88 -15.85 -5.60
N LEU A 83 10.67 -15.35 -5.65
CA LEU A 83 10.23 -14.09 -5.03
C LEU A 83 8.88 -14.23 -4.35
N LYS A 84 8.66 -13.45 -3.30
CA LYS A 84 7.36 -13.29 -2.64
C LYS A 84 6.76 -11.93 -2.97
N LEU A 85 5.59 -11.95 -3.61
CA LEU A 85 4.83 -10.75 -3.97
C LEU A 85 3.62 -10.59 -3.04
N ALA A 86 3.62 -9.53 -2.25
CA ALA A 86 2.50 -9.13 -1.41
C ALA A 86 1.39 -8.49 -2.26
N TRP A 87 0.13 -8.92 -2.09
CA TRP A 87 -0.99 -8.44 -2.87
C TRP A 87 -2.34 -8.61 -2.16
N ASN A 88 -3.42 -8.13 -2.77
CA ASN A 88 -4.78 -8.30 -2.27
C ASN A 88 -5.66 -8.97 -3.32
N ALA A 89 -5.99 -10.24 -3.12
CA ALA A 89 -6.84 -11.04 -4.03
C ALA A 89 -8.30 -10.53 -4.12
N ASN A 90 -8.77 -9.76 -3.13
CA ASN A 90 -10.13 -9.19 -3.12
C ASN A 90 -10.25 -7.88 -3.92
N SER A 91 -9.15 -7.37 -4.47
CA SER A 91 -9.10 -6.08 -5.15
C SER A 91 -8.84 -6.26 -6.64
N VAL A 92 -9.71 -5.70 -7.48
CA VAL A 92 -9.54 -5.75 -8.95
C VAL A 92 -8.30 -4.99 -9.42
N CYS A 93 -7.83 -4.02 -8.64
CA CYS A 93 -6.64 -3.23 -8.98
C CYS A 93 -5.33 -4.03 -8.96
N THR A 94 -5.32 -5.23 -8.41
CA THR A 94 -4.13 -6.09 -8.40
C THR A 94 -4.13 -7.15 -9.51
N ALA A 95 -5.05 -7.05 -10.50
CA ALA A 95 -5.23 -8.05 -11.56
C ALA A 95 -3.96 -8.34 -12.38
N ALA A 96 -3.00 -7.40 -12.45
CA ALA A 96 -1.72 -7.64 -13.11
C ALA A 96 -0.94 -8.80 -12.46
N ALA A 97 -1.05 -9.02 -11.14
CA ALA A 97 -0.35 -10.11 -10.46
C ALA A 97 -0.80 -11.50 -10.92
N PRO A 98 -2.10 -11.89 -10.82
CA PRO A 98 -2.55 -13.18 -11.31
C PRO A 98 -2.36 -13.34 -12.82
N VAL A 99 -2.53 -12.29 -13.62
CA VAL A 99 -2.26 -12.34 -15.07
C VAL A 99 -0.77 -12.67 -15.32
N ALA A 100 0.16 -12.02 -14.60
CA ALA A 100 1.59 -12.31 -14.74
C ALA A 100 1.91 -13.77 -14.43
N LYS A 101 1.26 -14.35 -13.43
CA LYS A 101 1.47 -15.74 -13.02
C LYS A 101 0.82 -16.73 -13.98
N GLU A 102 -0.48 -16.59 -14.21
CA GLU A 102 -1.29 -17.55 -14.99
C GLU A 102 -0.95 -17.52 -16.49
N ARG A 103 -0.46 -16.40 -17.01
CA ARG A 103 -0.07 -16.27 -18.41
C ARG A 103 1.44 -16.40 -18.61
N GLY A 104 2.16 -16.89 -17.58
CA GLY A 104 3.57 -17.21 -17.65
C GLY A 104 4.52 -16.02 -17.84
N VAL A 105 4.04 -14.77 -17.56
CA VAL A 105 4.87 -13.57 -17.72
C VAL A 105 6.04 -13.58 -16.73
N PHE A 106 5.82 -13.95 -15.47
CA PHE A 106 6.92 -14.10 -14.50
C PHE A 106 7.94 -15.14 -14.96
N ALA A 107 7.45 -16.29 -15.45
CA ALA A 107 8.31 -17.36 -15.96
C ALA A 107 9.15 -16.94 -17.18
N LYS A 108 8.57 -16.14 -18.10
CA LYS A 108 9.25 -15.53 -19.24
C LYS A 108 10.41 -14.64 -18.80
N HIS A 109 10.28 -13.94 -17.69
CA HIS A 109 11.34 -13.11 -17.10
C HIS A 109 12.21 -13.85 -16.08
N ASN A 110 12.22 -15.19 -16.13
CA ASN A 110 13.01 -16.08 -15.28
C ASN A 110 12.72 -15.90 -13.76
N LEU A 111 11.46 -15.59 -13.42
CA LEU A 111 10.99 -15.46 -12.05
C LEU A 111 10.02 -16.59 -11.68
N ASP A 112 10.10 -17.04 -10.41
CA ASP A 112 9.11 -17.89 -9.75
C ASP A 112 8.50 -17.11 -8.58
N VAL A 113 7.23 -16.69 -8.74
CA VAL A 113 6.59 -15.75 -7.82
C VAL A 113 5.54 -16.45 -6.97
N GLU A 114 5.80 -16.50 -5.67
CA GLU A 114 4.84 -16.88 -4.64
C GLU A 114 3.99 -15.67 -4.23
N PHE A 115 2.66 -15.84 -4.12
CA PHE A 115 1.78 -14.79 -3.67
C PHE A 115 1.54 -14.84 -2.17
N VAL A 116 1.70 -13.68 -1.51
CA VAL A 116 1.33 -13.48 -0.10
C VAL A 116 0.11 -12.57 -0.06
N ASN A 117 -1.06 -13.13 0.26
CA ASN A 117 -2.32 -12.42 0.27
C ASN A 117 -2.63 -11.84 1.66
N PHE A 118 -2.85 -10.54 1.76
CA PHE A 118 -3.18 -9.84 3.01
C PHE A 118 -4.66 -9.44 3.13
N GLY A 119 -5.52 -9.90 2.25
CA GLY A 119 -6.98 -9.85 2.42
C GLY A 119 -7.63 -8.47 2.50
N GLY A 120 -6.90 -7.37 2.25
CA GLY A 120 -7.47 -6.02 2.24
C GLY A 120 -6.68 -4.96 3.00
N SER A 121 -5.73 -5.34 3.86
CA SER A 121 -4.88 -4.37 4.56
C SER A 121 -3.68 -3.95 3.71
N THR A 122 -3.78 -2.79 3.06
CA THR A 122 -2.67 -2.21 2.29
C THR A 122 -1.48 -1.81 3.15
N GLU A 123 -1.67 -1.60 4.45
CA GLU A 123 -0.60 -1.33 5.42
C GLU A 123 0.23 -2.58 5.69
N GLN A 124 -0.44 -3.71 5.95
CA GLN A 124 0.24 -5.00 6.14
C GLN A 124 1.04 -5.42 4.91
N LEU A 125 0.56 -5.08 3.70
CA LEU A 125 1.31 -5.27 2.46
C LEU A 125 2.67 -4.56 2.52
N LEU A 126 2.67 -3.27 2.83
CA LEU A 126 3.90 -2.47 2.87
C LEU A 126 4.82 -2.91 4.01
N GLU A 127 4.25 -3.23 5.18
CA GLU A 127 5.00 -3.76 6.33
C GLU A 127 5.68 -5.09 6.00
N ALA A 128 4.99 -5.99 5.29
CA ALA A 128 5.56 -7.26 4.86
C ALA A 128 6.78 -7.06 3.94
N ILE A 129 6.75 -6.08 3.05
CA ILE A 129 7.88 -5.73 2.19
C ILE A 129 9.02 -5.14 3.03
N ALA A 130 8.72 -4.17 3.89
CA ALA A 130 9.71 -3.49 4.72
C ALA A 130 10.44 -4.43 5.70
N THR A 131 9.74 -5.45 6.20
CA THR A 131 10.29 -6.47 7.12
C THR A 131 10.91 -7.69 6.46
N GLY A 132 10.87 -7.76 5.10
CA GLY A 132 11.41 -8.89 4.35
C GLY A 132 10.53 -10.16 4.34
N LYS A 133 9.29 -10.09 4.82
CA LYS A 133 8.30 -11.18 4.67
C LYS A 133 7.82 -11.32 3.23
N ALA A 134 7.91 -10.24 2.45
CA ALA A 134 7.75 -10.22 1.01
C ALA A 134 8.89 -9.41 0.37
N ASP A 135 9.19 -9.68 -0.89
CA ASP A 135 10.25 -9.00 -1.63
C ASP A 135 9.71 -7.75 -2.33
N ALA A 136 8.46 -7.79 -2.72
CA ALA A 136 7.77 -6.72 -3.41
C ALA A 136 6.26 -6.77 -3.14
N GLY A 137 5.53 -5.77 -3.62
CA GLY A 137 4.06 -5.79 -3.54
C GLY A 137 3.41 -4.76 -4.46
N ILE A 138 2.13 -5.02 -4.77
CA ILE A 138 1.25 -4.09 -5.47
C ILE A 138 0.28 -3.51 -4.45
N GLY A 139 0.28 -2.18 -4.31
CA GLY A 139 -0.58 -1.50 -3.35
C GLY A 139 -0.85 -0.06 -3.71
N MET A 140 -1.69 0.58 -2.90
CA MET A 140 -2.22 1.91 -3.21
C MET A 140 -1.29 3.03 -2.73
N ALA A 141 -0.89 3.90 -3.65
CA ALA A 141 0.05 5.00 -3.40
C ALA A 141 -0.38 5.87 -2.21
N LEU A 142 -1.64 6.32 -2.17
CA LEU A 142 -2.15 7.19 -1.11
C LEU A 142 -2.12 6.57 0.31
N ARG A 143 -2.05 5.24 0.42
CA ARG A 143 -1.84 4.56 1.70
C ARG A 143 -0.36 4.50 2.06
N TRP A 144 0.49 4.27 1.06
CA TRP A 144 1.90 3.97 1.30
C TRP A 144 2.78 5.19 1.50
N LEU A 145 2.40 6.37 0.97
CA LEU A 145 3.22 7.57 1.10
C LEU A 145 3.52 7.95 2.54
N LYS A 146 2.57 7.76 3.48
CA LYS A 146 2.81 8.09 4.89
C LYS A 146 3.86 7.18 5.56
N PRO A 147 3.78 5.84 5.49
CA PRO A 147 4.83 4.96 6.01
C PRO A 147 6.19 5.17 5.31
N LEU A 148 6.20 5.45 4.00
CA LEU A 148 7.43 5.76 3.27
C LEU A 148 8.05 7.09 3.75
N GLU A 149 7.23 8.08 4.13
CA GLU A 149 7.70 9.30 4.80
C GLU A 149 8.40 8.97 6.12
N GLN A 150 7.90 7.98 6.85
CA GLN A 150 8.45 7.51 8.13
C GLN A 150 9.73 6.69 8.00
N GLY A 151 10.17 6.37 6.78
CA GLY A 151 11.47 5.77 6.52
C GLY A 151 11.49 4.28 6.22
N PHE A 152 10.36 3.67 5.86
CA PHE A 152 10.35 2.27 5.41
C PHE A 152 11.29 2.09 4.21
N ASP A 153 12.17 1.08 4.28
CA ASP A 153 13.14 0.78 3.21
C ASP A 153 12.48 0.01 2.05
N VAL A 154 11.57 0.71 1.40
CA VAL A 154 10.84 0.24 0.22
C VAL A 154 10.91 1.32 -0.85
N ARG A 155 11.01 0.94 -2.11
CA ARG A 155 11.08 1.85 -3.26
C ARG A 155 9.96 1.53 -4.23
N ILE A 156 9.26 2.56 -4.66
CA ILE A 156 8.29 2.48 -5.76
C ILE A 156 9.08 2.41 -7.06
N THR A 157 8.73 1.46 -7.94
CA THR A 157 9.44 1.27 -9.23
C THR A 157 8.55 1.54 -10.44
N ALA A 158 7.23 1.35 -10.32
CA ALA A 158 6.29 1.59 -11.42
C ALA A 158 4.89 1.93 -10.90
N GLY A 159 4.13 2.70 -11.69
CA GLY A 159 2.67 2.74 -11.61
C GLY A 159 2.06 1.49 -12.22
N VAL A 160 1.00 0.95 -11.61
CA VAL A 160 0.37 -0.30 -12.09
C VAL A 160 -0.97 -0.03 -12.76
N HIS A 161 -1.75 0.90 -12.24
CA HIS A 161 -2.98 1.36 -12.87
C HIS A 161 -3.47 2.69 -12.23
N GLY A 162 -4.46 3.32 -12.89
CA GLY A 162 -5.14 4.51 -12.42
C GLY A 162 -6.25 4.20 -11.40
N GLY A 163 -7.45 4.75 -11.58
CA GLY A 163 -8.49 4.75 -10.57
C GLY A 163 -9.16 3.42 -10.24
N CYS A 164 -9.68 3.32 -9.01
CA CYS A 164 -10.55 2.24 -8.53
C CYS A 164 -11.34 2.66 -7.27
N ILE A 165 -11.35 3.95 -6.91
CA ILE A 165 -11.96 4.47 -5.69
C ILE A 165 -13.29 5.15 -6.05
N ARG A 166 -14.34 4.84 -5.27
CA ARG A 166 -15.66 5.48 -5.43
C ARG A 166 -16.19 6.02 -4.11
N LEU A 167 -16.86 7.16 -4.20
CA LEU A 167 -17.66 7.73 -3.13
C LEU A 167 -19.13 7.63 -3.53
N LEU A 168 -19.91 6.95 -2.70
CA LEU A 168 -21.30 6.66 -2.96
C LEU A 168 -22.17 7.39 -1.93
N GLY A 169 -23.15 8.14 -2.40
CA GLY A 169 -24.12 8.85 -1.57
C GLY A 169 -25.45 8.12 -1.47
N SER A 170 -26.11 8.21 -0.34
CA SER A 170 -27.45 7.69 -0.12
C SER A 170 -28.48 8.48 -0.93
N LYS A 171 -29.25 7.80 -1.79
CA LYS A 171 -30.42 8.40 -2.48
C LYS A 171 -31.48 8.84 -1.49
N ALA A 172 -31.74 8.03 -0.46
CA ALA A 172 -32.73 8.35 0.56
C ALA A 172 -32.39 9.60 1.38
N ALA A 173 -31.07 9.90 1.53
CA ALA A 173 -30.59 11.10 2.21
C ALA A 173 -30.32 12.27 1.24
N ASN A 174 -30.64 12.14 -0.04
CA ASN A 174 -30.39 13.12 -1.12
C ASN A 174 -28.93 13.54 -1.20
N ILE A 175 -28.00 12.58 -1.11
CA ILE A 175 -26.58 12.82 -1.28
C ILE A 175 -26.20 12.53 -2.72
N ASP A 176 -25.94 13.58 -3.51
CA ASP A 176 -25.70 13.53 -4.97
C ASP A 176 -24.44 14.28 -5.42
N SER A 177 -23.76 14.97 -4.51
CA SER A 177 -22.58 15.80 -4.80
C SER A 177 -21.63 15.85 -3.60
N LEU A 178 -20.39 16.33 -3.82
CA LEU A 178 -19.45 16.57 -2.71
C LEU A 178 -19.94 17.66 -1.78
N GLU A 179 -20.62 18.67 -2.30
CA GLU A 179 -21.17 19.80 -1.55
C GLU A 179 -22.29 19.36 -0.59
N SER A 180 -23.08 18.33 -0.95
CA SER A 180 -24.14 17.78 -0.09
C SER A 180 -23.62 17.01 1.13
N LEU A 181 -22.30 16.77 1.21
CA LEU A 181 -21.65 16.10 2.34
C LEU A 181 -21.36 17.01 3.53
N ARG A 182 -21.53 18.33 3.41
CA ARG A 182 -21.31 19.25 4.54
C ARG A 182 -22.22 18.89 5.71
N GLY A 183 -21.62 18.68 6.89
CA GLY A 183 -22.32 18.25 8.11
C GLY A 183 -22.81 16.80 8.08
N LYS A 184 -22.35 15.98 7.13
CA LYS A 184 -22.74 14.57 6.98
C LYS A 184 -21.64 13.64 7.42
N SER A 185 -21.99 12.36 7.62
CA SER A 185 -21.03 11.32 7.94
C SER A 185 -20.80 10.40 6.71
N ILE A 186 -19.53 10.03 6.53
CA ILE A 186 -19.07 9.10 5.49
C ILE A 186 -18.54 7.83 6.17
N ALA A 187 -19.08 6.68 5.78
CA ALA A 187 -18.60 5.38 6.24
C ALA A 187 -17.32 4.99 5.49
N ILE A 188 -16.32 4.54 6.22
CA ILE A 188 -15.00 4.11 5.74
C ILE A 188 -14.60 2.79 6.37
N SER A 189 -13.77 2.02 5.67
CA SER A 189 -13.25 0.73 6.17
C SER A 189 -12.08 0.88 7.16
N ASP A 190 -11.31 1.97 7.05
CA ASP A 190 -10.12 2.23 7.86
C ASP A 190 -9.81 3.74 7.88
N GLN A 191 -9.41 4.28 9.04
CA GLN A 191 -9.08 5.70 9.22
C GLN A 191 -7.91 6.19 8.36
N ALA A 192 -7.01 5.33 7.97
CA ALA A 192 -5.91 5.62 7.06
C ALA A 192 -6.13 5.02 5.66
N SER A 193 -7.38 4.69 5.29
CA SER A 193 -7.67 4.08 4.00
C SER A 193 -7.27 4.99 2.84
N PRO A 194 -6.82 4.44 1.71
CA PRO A 194 -6.51 5.24 0.52
C PRO A 194 -7.73 5.95 -0.04
N ALA A 195 -8.92 5.36 0.12
CA ALA A 195 -10.18 5.98 -0.29
C ALA A 195 -10.48 7.24 0.55
N LYS A 196 -10.35 7.16 1.87
CA LYS A 196 -10.46 8.36 2.72
C LYS A 196 -9.44 9.41 2.32
N ASN A 197 -8.16 9.04 2.20
CA ASN A 197 -7.11 9.99 1.85
C ASN A 197 -7.38 10.69 0.50
N PHE A 198 -7.91 9.96 -0.49
CA PHE A 198 -8.32 10.54 -1.77
C PHE A 198 -9.46 11.56 -1.58
N PHE A 199 -10.49 11.24 -0.81
CA PHE A 199 -11.62 12.15 -0.63
C PHE A 199 -11.35 13.28 0.36
N LEU A 200 -10.38 13.16 1.26
CA LEU A 200 -9.84 14.32 1.99
C LEU A 200 -9.31 15.37 0.98
N ILE A 201 -8.54 14.92 -0.02
CA ILE A 201 -8.00 15.79 -1.08
C ILE A 201 -9.15 16.38 -1.93
N ALA A 202 -10.06 15.54 -2.40
CA ALA A 202 -11.16 15.97 -3.27
C ALA A 202 -12.09 17.00 -2.60
N LEU A 203 -12.43 16.79 -1.32
CA LEU A 203 -13.23 17.73 -0.52
C LEU A 203 -12.48 19.06 -0.30
N ALA A 204 -11.18 19.00 0.05
CA ALA A 204 -10.37 20.20 0.25
C ALA A 204 -10.28 21.05 -1.04
N LYS A 205 -10.13 20.42 -2.22
CA LYS A 205 -10.15 21.09 -3.52
C LYS A 205 -11.48 21.79 -3.82
N LYS A 206 -12.58 21.31 -3.26
CA LYS A 206 -13.92 21.94 -3.33
C LYS A 206 -14.16 22.99 -2.25
N GLY A 207 -13.16 23.32 -1.45
CA GLY A 207 -13.29 24.27 -0.34
C GLY A 207 -14.15 23.75 0.82
N ILE A 208 -14.21 22.43 0.97
CA ILE A 208 -14.86 21.75 2.10
C ILE A 208 -13.75 21.29 3.05
N ASP A 209 -13.77 21.76 4.31
CA ASP A 209 -12.82 21.26 5.32
C ASP A 209 -13.14 19.79 5.65
N PRO A 210 -12.33 18.83 5.20
CA PRO A 210 -12.69 17.41 5.34
C PRO A 210 -12.57 16.89 6.77
N VAL A 211 -12.08 17.70 7.71
CA VAL A 211 -11.91 17.34 9.12
C VAL A 211 -13.02 17.98 9.98
N LYS A 212 -13.46 19.21 9.63
CA LYS A 212 -14.43 19.96 10.43
C LYS A 212 -15.85 19.84 9.90
N GLU A 213 -16.00 19.73 8.57
CA GLU A 213 -17.31 19.76 7.92
C GLU A 213 -17.84 18.37 7.55
N VAL A 214 -17.04 17.31 7.72
CA VAL A 214 -17.42 15.93 7.41
C VAL A 214 -17.01 15.02 8.57
N GLU A 215 -17.89 14.10 8.97
CA GLU A 215 -17.59 13.09 9.97
C GLU A 215 -17.18 11.77 9.28
N TRP A 216 -16.05 11.18 9.69
CA TRP A 216 -15.57 9.91 9.19
C TRP A 216 -15.82 8.79 10.18
N ARG A 217 -16.74 7.85 9.83
CA ARG A 217 -17.13 6.72 10.69
C ARG A 217 -16.57 5.42 10.14
N GLN A 218 -15.87 4.69 11.01
CA GLN A 218 -15.26 3.42 10.61
C GLN A 218 -16.19 2.24 10.87
N TYR A 219 -16.35 1.37 9.87
CA TYR A 219 -17.08 0.11 9.90
C TYR A 219 -16.26 -0.98 9.20
N PRO A 220 -16.52 -2.28 9.47
CA PRO A 220 -16.00 -3.35 8.63
C PRO A 220 -16.38 -3.15 7.17
N ALA A 221 -15.44 -3.40 6.24
CA ALA A 221 -15.61 -3.08 4.82
C ALA A 221 -16.92 -3.65 4.20
N ASN A 222 -17.31 -4.86 4.59
CA ASN A 222 -18.53 -5.51 4.12
C ASN A 222 -19.82 -4.93 4.72
N LEU A 223 -19.73 -4.04 5.70
CA LEU A 223 -20.88 -3.41 6.38
C LEU A 223 -21.10 -1.94 6.00
N LEU A 224 -20.26 -1.36 5.15
CA LEU A 224 -20.34 0.06 4.77
C LEU A 224 -21.69 0.39 4.14
N ALA A 225 -22.15 -0.40 3.18
CA ALA A 225 -23.45 -0.20 2.53
C ALA A 225 -24.61 -0.36 3.51
N LEU A 226 -24.53 -1.32 4.42
CA LEU A 226 -25.54 -1.52 5.48
C LEU A 226 -25.59 -0.33 6.45
N ALA A 227 -24.43 0.25 6.82
CA ALA A 227 -24.40 1.44 7.68
C ALA A 227 -25.12 2.63 7.02
N VAL A 228 -24.94 2.81 5.69
CA VAL A 228 -25.65 3.84 4.95
C VAL A 228 -27.15 3.52 4.83
N GLU A 229 -27.51 2.27 4.57
CA GLU A 229 -28.93 1.85 4.50
C GLU A 229 -29.67 2.08 5.81
N LYS A 230 -29.00 1.86 6.95
CA LYS A 230 -29.56 2.14 8.29
C LYS A 230 -29.55 3.62 8.68
N GLY A 231 -28.99 4.51 7.85
CA GLY A 231 -28.87 5.94 8.15
C GLY A 231 -27.77 6.29 9.17
N GLU A 232 -26.92 5.32 9.55
CA GLU A 232 -25.78 5.55 10.45
C GLU A 232 -24.70 6.41 9.80
N ALA A 233 -24.62 6.39 8.47
CA ALA A 233 -23.85 7.30 7.64
C ALA A 233 -24.70 7.71 6.40
N GLN A 234 -24.37 8.83 5.76
CA GLN A 234 -25.11 9.32 4.60
C GLN A 234 -24.38 9.01 3.28
N ALA A 235 -23.12 8.68 3.37
CA ALA A 235 -22.28 8.24 2.23
C ALA A 235 -21.30 7.16 2.69
N LEU A 236 -20.66 6.51 1.74
CA LEU A 236 -19.57 5.58 1.97
C LEU A 236 -18.48 5.75 0.92
N THR A 237 -17.25 5.40 1.27
CA THR A 237 -16.18 5.29 0.27
C THR A 237 -15.33 4.05 0.52
N ASP A 238 -14.99 3.39 -0.58
CA ASP A 238 -14.06 2.26 -0.60
C ASP A 238 -13.50 2.07 -2.02
N ILE A 239 -12.77 0.98 -2.21
CA ILE A 239 -12.18 0.55 -3.48
C ILE A 239 -13.03 -0.55 -4.13
N ASP A 240 -13.07 -0.56 -5.48
CA ASP A 240 -13.71 -1.66 -6.21
C ASP A 240 -13.06 -3.02 -5.85
N PRO A 241 -13.89 -4.08 -5.76
CA PRO A 241 -15.20 -4.27 -6.38
C PRO A 241 -16.42 -3.87 -5.54
N LEU A 242 -16.30 -3.66 -4.23
CA LEU A 242 -17.47 -3.47 -3.37
C LEU A 242 -18.35 -2.28 -3.76
N PRO A 243 -17.83 -1.05 -3.94
CA PRO A 243 -18.65 0.09 -4.34
C PRO A 243 -19.34 -0.13 -5.69
N TYR A 244 -18.66 -0.72 -6.67
CA TYR A 244 -19.24 -1.04 -7.96
C TYR A 244 -20.43 -2.01 -7.83
N LEU A 245 -20.31 -3.03 -6.96
CA LEU A 245 -21.38 -4.00 -6.73
C LEU A 245 -22.56 -3.36 -5.99
N TRP A 246 -22.32 -2.50 -5.00
CA TRP A 246 -23.38 -1.80 -4.25
C TRP A 246 -24.18 -0.81 -5.10
N LEU A 247 -23.58 -0.23 -6.14
CA LEU A 247 -24.32 0.63 -7.08
C LEU A 247 -25.45 -0.11 -7.79
N LYS A 248 -25.31 -1.42 -8.01
CA LYS A 248 -26.33 -2.25 -8.69
C LYS A 248 -27.64 -2.37 -7.90
N ASP A 249 -27.58 -2.24 -6.58
CA ASP A 249 -28.77 -2.29 -5.73
C ASP A 249 -29.67 -1.06 -5.89
N GLY A 250 -29.21 -0.03 -6.60
CA GLY A 250 -29.97 1.15 -6.95
C GLY A 250 -30.28 2.11 -5.80
N LYS A 251 -29.79 1.83 -4.57
CA LYS A 251 -29.99 2.65 -3.36
C LYS A 251 -28.99 3.79 -3.21
N LEU A 252 -27.86 3.70 -3.93
CA LEU A 252 -26.74 4.63 -3.86
C LEU A 252 -26.53 5.34 -5.19
N ASN A 253 -25.95 6.55 -5.15
CA ASN A 253 -25.43 7.28 -6.30
C ASN A 253 -23.89 7.32 -6.20
N GLU A 254 -23.20 7.16 -7.33
CA GLU A 254 -21.79 7.55 -7.39
C GLU A 254 -21.72 9.08 -7.46
N ILE A 255 -21.08 9.72 -6.47
CA ILE A 255 -20.98 11.17 -6.39
C ILE A 255 -19.59 11.68 -6.71
N ALA A 256 -18.58 10.84 -6.57
CA ALA A 256 -17.22 11.13 -6.99
C ALA A 256 -16.39 9.85 -7.11
N THR A 257 -15.36 9.90 -7.95
CA THR A 257 -14.43 8.79 -8.20
C THR A 257 -13.07 9.33 -8.64
N ASN A 258 -12.02 8.51 -8.49
CA ASN A 258 -10.72 8.79 -9.09
C ASN A 258 -10.58 8.22 -10.52
N LEU A 259 -11.68 7.80 -11.13
CA LEU A 259 -11.75 7.32 -12.52
C LEU A 259 -12.04 8.44 -13.52
N SER A 260 -12.28 9.66 -13.08
CA SER A 260 -12.71 10.78 -13.92
C SER A 260 -12.09 12.12 -13.50
N GLY A 261 -12.28 13.14 -14.37
CA GLY A 261 -11.81 14.51 -14.12
C GLY A 261 -10.27 14.58 -14.04
N GLU A 262 -9.77 15.45 -13.20
CA GLU A 262 -8.32 15.68 -13.00
C GLU A 262 -7.55 14.46 -12.44
N PHE A 263 -8.26 13.44 -11.96
CA PHE A 263 -7.68 12.24 -11.39
C PHE A 263 -7.65 11.05 -12.36
N ALA A 264 -8.28 11.15 -13.52
CA ALA A 264 -8.42 10.03 -14.47
C ALA A 264 -7.08 9.41 -14.88
N ASP A 265 -6.05 10.27 -15.06
CA ASP A 265 -4.71 9.86 -15.49
C ASP A 265 -3.72 9.75 -14.32
N ARG A 266 -4.23 9.79 -13.09
CA ARG A 266 -3.39 9.64 -11.89
C ARG A 266 -3.21 8.19 -11.52
N ILE A 267 -2.02 7.85 -11.01
CA ILE A 267 -1.78 6.52 -10.45
C ILE A 267 -2.67 6.31 -9.21
N CYS A 268 -3.20 5.10 -9.09
CA CYS A 268 -3.82 4.61 -7.87
C CYS A 268 -2.95 3.57 -7.19
N CYS A 269 -2.58 2.52 -7.91
CA CYS A 269 -1.69 1.48 -7.40
C CYS A 269 -0.30 1.55 -8.03
N VAL A 270 0.68 1.16 -7.22
CA VAL A 270 2.10 1.12 -7.56
C VAL A 270 2.69 -0.25 -7.26
N LEU A 271 3.71 -0.63 -8.00
CA LEU A 271 4.63 -1.68 -7.61
C LEU A 271 5.71 -1.07 -6.73
N ALA A 272 5.94 -1.68 -5.57
CA ALA A 272 7.07 -1.32 -4.72
C ALA A 272 7.88 -2.55 -4.34
N ILE A 273 9.19 -2.37 -4.22
CA ILE A 273 10.19 -3.41 -4.02
C ILE A 273 11.01 -3.06 -2.78
N ARG A 274 11.38 -4.07 -1.99
CA ARG A 274 12.25 -3.92 -0.83
C ARG A 274 13.59 -3.30 -1.25
N GLY A 275 14.02 -2.29 -0.50
CA GLY A 275 15.23 -1.54 -0.86
C GLY A 275 16.49 -2.40 -0.94
N SER A 276 16.64 -3.42 -0.06
CA SER A 276 17.76 -4.35 -0.14
C SER A 276 17.75 -5.18 -1.43
N LEU A 277 16.58 -5.65 -1.91
CA LEU A 277 16.52 -6.39 -3.17
C LEU A 277 17.00 -5.53 -4.36
N ILE A 278 16.64 -4.25 -4.38
CA ILE A 278 17.12 -3.34 -5.43
C ILE A 278 18.64 -3.14 -5.36
N ARG A 279 19.18 -3.00 -4.14
CA ARG A 279 20.63 -2.80 -3.97
C ARG A 279 21.47 -4.04 -4.30
N ASP A 280 20.96 -5.20 -3.92
CA ASP A 280 21.72 -6.45 -3.97
C ASP A 280 21.48 -7.21 -5.29
N GLU A 281 20.26 -7.12 -5.86
CA GLU A 281 19.82 -7.89 -7.03
C GLU A 281 19.03 -7.02 -8.03
N LEU A 282 19.61 -5.90 -8.49
CA LEU A 282 18.96 -4.98 -9.42
C LEU A 282 18.35 -5.66 -10.67
N PRO A 283 19.01 -6.63 -11.33
CA PRO A 283 18.41 -7.33 -12.47
C PRO A 283 17.10 -8.04 -12.13
N VAL A 284 16.97 -8.57 -10.90
CA VAL A 284 15.73 -9.22 -10.41
C VAL A 284 14.62 -8.19 -10.22
N ALA A 285 14.92 -7.03 -9.62
CA ALA A 285 13.98 -5.94 -9.48
C ALA A 285 13.50 -5.41 -10.84
N THR A 286 14.41 -5.31 -11.81
CA THR A 286 14.12 -4.95 -13.20
C THR A 286 13.17 -5.96 -13.86
N ALA A 287 13.48 -7.26 -13.77
CA ALA A 287 12.68 -8.34 -14.34
C ALA A 287 11.25 -8.37 -13.73
N LEU A 288 11.14 -8.20 -12.41
CA LEU A 288 9.85 -8.13 -11.73
C LEU A 288 9.04 -6.92 -12.19
N THR A 289 9.65 -5.74 -12.29
CA THR A 289 8.96 -4.52 -12.73
C THR A 289 8.47 -4.67 -14.18
N ARG A 290 9.31 -5.17 -15.09
CA ARG A 290 8.92 -5.46 -16.48
C ARG A 290 7.77 -6.46 -16.55
N SER A 291 7.81 -7.52 -15.74
CA SER A 291 6.74 -8.53 -15.70
C SER A 291 5.40 -7.94 -15.29
N VAL A 292 5.38 -7.08 -14.27
CA VAL A 292 4.14 -6.45 -13.80
C VAL A 292 3.59 -5.45 -14.82
N LEU A 293 4.45 -4.66 -15.48
CA LEU A 293 4.06 -3.75 -16.55
C LEU A 293 3.50 -4.50 -17.76
N GLU A 294 4.17 -5.56 -18.23
CA GLU A 294 3.70 -6.41 -19.32
C GLU A 294 2.34 -7.03 -18.99
N ALA A 295 2.14 -7.48 -17.76
CA ALA A 295 0.86 -8.02 -17.32
C ALA A 295 -0.22 -6.93 -17.22
N GLY A 296 0.11 -5.73 -16.79
CA GLY A 296 -0.79 -4.56 -16.79
C GLY A 296 -1.30 -4.23 -18.20
N ASP A 297 -0.41 -4.22 -19.18
CA ASP A 297 -0.78 -4.08 -20.60
C ASP A 297 -1.73 -5.18 -21.09
N ARG A 298 -1.56 -6.42 -20.59
CA ARG A 298 -2.49 -7.52 -20.91
C ARG A 298 -3.86 -7.30 -20.26
N VAL A 299 -3.92 -6.86 -19.01
CA VAL A 299 -5.17 -6.50 -18.33
C VAL A 299 -5.94 -5.45 -19.13
N ALA A 300 -5.26 -4.41 -19.64
CA ALA A 300 -5.87 -3.37 -20.45
C ALA A 300 -6.40 -3.89 -21.80
N ARG A 301 -5.65 -4.80 -22.45
CA ARG A 301 -6.02 -5.33 -23.78
C ARG A 301 -7.09 -6.39 -23.72
N ASP A 302 -7.09 -7.25 -22.70
CA ASP A 302 -8.05 -8.33 -22.53
C ASP A 302 -8.57 -8.41 -21.08
N PRO A 303 -9.50 -7.51 -20.72
CA PRO A 303 -10.12 -7.52 -19.39
C PRO A 303 -10.89 -8.79 -19.06
N ALA A 304 -11.37 -9.54 -20.07
CA ALA A 304 -12.09 -10.80 -19.84
C ALA A 304 -11.13 -11.90 -19.39
N ASP A 305 -9.98 -12.04 -20.05
CA ASP A 305 -8.92 -12.96 -19.67
C ASP A 305 -8.36 -12.63 -18.29
N ALA A 306 -8.15 -11.33 -18.02
CA ALA A 306 -7.68 -10.85 -16.71
C ALA A 306 -8.69 -11.14 -15.58
N ALA A 307 -9.99 -11.00 -15.85
CA ALA A 307 -11.05 -11.32 -14.90
C ALA A 307 -11.07 -12.82 -14.57
N ALA A 308 -10.94 -13.67 -15.59
CA ALA A 308 -10.85 -15.12 -15.40
C ALA A 308 -9.64 -15.49 -14.53
N ALA A 309 -8.47 -14.89 -14.80
CA ALA A 309 -7.26 -15.11 -13.98
C ALA A 309 -7.46 -14.67 -12.52
N LEU A 310 -8.04 -13.48 -12.28
CA LEU A 310 -8.28 -12.95 -10.94
C LEU A 310 -9.30 -13.78 -10.15
N SER A 311 -10.38 -14.25 -10.81
CA SER A 311 -11.43 -15.07 -10.19
C SER A 311 -10.90 -16.36 -9.59
N GLY A 312 -9.86 -16.95 -10.17
CA GLY A 312 -9.17 -18.14 -9.64
C GLY A 312 -8.53 -17.92 -8.26
N TYR A 313 -8.35 -16.67 -7.83
CA TYR A 313 -7.74 -16.30 -6.54
C TYR A 313 -8.74 -15.73 -5.53
N GLY A 314 -10.04 -15.77 -5.82
CA GLY A 314 -11.09 -15.33 -4.91
C GLY A 314 -11.57 -13.89 -5.13
N GLY A 315 -11.37 -13.34 -6.33
CA GLY A 315 -11.94 -12.04 -6.73
C GLY A 315 -13.47 -11.98 -6.49
N ARG A 316 -13.94 -10.86 -5.91
CA ARG A 316 -15.38 -10.69 -5.61
C ARG A 316 -16.13 -10.22 -6.85
N GLY A 317 -17.32 -10.78 -7.07
CA GLY A 317 -18.16 -10.58 -8.25
C GLY A 317 -18.02 -11.72 -9.26
N SER A 318 -18.89 -11.76 -10.25
CA SER A 318 -18.76 -12.70 -11.38
C SER A 318 -17.59 -12.30 -12.29
N VAL A 319 -17.15 -13.22 -13.15
CA VAL A 319 -16.08 -12.92 -14.15
C VAL A 319 -16.49 -11.75 -15.03
N GLU A 320 -17.78 -11.68 -15.44
CA GLU A 320 -18.33 -10.59 -16.26
C GLU A 320 -18.32 -9.25 -15.52
N GLU A 321 -18.63 -9.25 -14.21
CA GLU A 321 -18.58 -8.06 -13.37
C GLU A 321 -17.16 -7.57 -13.18
N ILE A 322 -16.23 -8.47 -12.90
CA ILE A 322 -14.80 -8.14 -12.79
C ILE A 322 -14.29 -7.58 -14.12
N ALA A 323 -14.64 -8.23 -15.26
CA ALA A 323 -14.25 -7.74 -16.57
C ALA A 323 -14.84 -6.34 -16.88
N ALA A 324 -16.09 -6.08 -16.46
CA ALA A 324 -16.72 -4.76 -16.60
C ALA A 324 -15.99 -3.69 -15.76
N MET A 325 -15.60 -4.01 -14.54
CA MET A 325 -14.78 -3.13 -13.69
C MET A 325 -13.42 -2.86 -14.31
N LEU A 326 -12.71 -3.90 -14.77
CA LEU A 326 -11.40 -3.75 -15.41
C LEU A 326 -11.46 -2.88 -16.66
N ARG A 327 -12.55 -2.94 -17.46
CA ARG A 327 -12.77 -2.04 -18.59
C ARG A 327 -12.97 -0.59 -18.19
N SER A 328 -13.55 -0.34 -17.02
CA SER A 328 -13.78 1.02 -16.51
C SER A 328 -12.55 1.63 -15.83
N HIS A 329 -11.58 0.81 -15.43
CA HIS A 329 -10.36 1.23 -14.78
C HIS A 329 -9.27 1.61 -15.80
N THR A 330 -8.36 2.52 -15.41
CA THR A 330 -7.28 3.00 -16.28
C THR A 330 -6.04 2.08 -16.20
N HIS A 331 -6.23 0.80 -16.60
CA HIS A 331 -5.14 -0.20 -16.60
C HIS A 331 -4.08 0.04 -17.70
N HIS A 332 -4.29 0.97 -18.61
CA HIS A 332 -3.31 1.38 -19.61
C HIS A 332 -2.34 2.47 -19.11
N ASN A 333 -2.52 2.97 -17.89
CA ASN A 333 -1.68 4.03 -17.33
C ASN A 333 -0.61 3.44 -16.40
N HIS A 334 0.61 3.27 -16.93
CA HIS A 334 1.76 2.69 -16.23
C HIS A 334 2.94 3.68 -16.17
N PRO A 335 2.82 4.81 -15.45
CA PRO A 335 3.91 5.79 -15.41
C PRO A 335 5.13 5.21 -14.70
N VAL A 336 6.30 5.53 -15.27
CA VAL A 336 7.65 5.28 -14.74
C VAL A 336 8.49 6.54 -14.88
N GLY A 337 9.73 6.55 -14.40
CA GLY A 337 10.64 7.67 -14.56
C GLY A 337 10.10 8.97 -13.95
N ASP A 338 10.36 10.08 -14.64
CA ASP A 338 9.95 11.41 -14.19
C ASP A 338 8.42 11.58 -14.13
N ALA A 339 7.68 10.89 -15.00
CA ALA A 339 6.21 10.91 -14.96
C ALA A 339 5.67 10.37 -13.63
N LEU A 340 6.21 9.27 -13.13
CA LEU A 340 5.81 8.71 -11.84
C LEU A 340 6.29 9.58 -10.67
N LYS A 341 7.52 10.07 -10.70
CA LYS A 341 8.03 11.00 -9.66
C LYS A 341 7.16 12.24 -9.54
N LYS A 342 6.73 12.82 -10.67
CA LYS A 342 5.83 13.97 -10.67
C LYS A 342 4.48 13.67 -10.01
N GLN A 343 3.91 12.50 -10.22
CA GLN A 343 2.65 12.11 -9.59
C GLN A 343 2.81 11.87 -8.09
N ILE A 344 3.92 11.26 -7.65
CA ILE A 344 4.25 11.09 -6.24
C ILE A 344 4.39 12.46 -5.56
N LEU A 345 5.07 13.41 -6.19
CA LEU A 345 5.23 14.77 -5.70
C LEU A 345 3.86 15.45 -5.52
N LEU A 346 3.01 15.41 -6.55
CA LEU A 346 1.66 15.98 -6.49
C LEU A 346 0.83 15.42 -5.33
N TYR A 347 0.79 14.09 -5.17
CA TYR A 347 0.10 13.48 -4.05
C TYR A 347 0.71 13.84 -2.70
N THR A 348 2.03 13.99 -2.63
CA THR A 348 2.69 14.44 -1.40
C THR A 348 2.23 15.83 -1.01
N ASP A 349 2.18 16.79 -1.95
CA ASP A 349 1.71 18.15 -1.69
C ASP A 349 0.23 18.18 -1.30
N GLU A 350 -0.62 17.44 -1.98
CA GLU A 350 -2.04 17.32 -1.64
C GLU A 350 -2.26 16.69 -0.25
N LEU A 351 -1.50 15.66 0.09
CA LEU A 351 -1.56 15.02 1.41
C LEU A 351 -1.02 15.93 2.53
N LYS A 352 -0.11 16.86 2.22
CA LYS A 352 0.29 17.92 3.17
C LYS A 352 -0.87 18.88 3.44
N VAL A 353 -1.63 19.31 2.41
CA VAL A 353 -2.79 20.18 2.59
C VAL A 353 -3.79 19.58 3.58
N VAL A 354 -4.04 18.27 3.48
CA VAL A 354 -4.95 17.55 4.37
C VAL A 354 -4.28 16.94 5.61
N LYS A 355 -3.03 17.33 5.90
CA LYS A 355 -2.26 16.98 7.11
C LYS A 355 -1.97 15.49 7.29
N VAL A 356 -2.01 14.69 6.25
CA VAL A 356 -1.58 13.29 6.26
C VAL A 356 -0.06 13.20 6.22
N ILE A 357 0.59 13.97 5.33
CA ILE A 357 2.05 14.15 5.26
C ILE A 357 2.43 15.42 6.05
N LYS A 358 3.60 15.43 6.67
CA LYS A 358 4.09 16.57 7.43
C LYS A 358 4.32 17.78 6.52
N GLN A 359 3.96 18.98 6.99
CA GLN A 359 4.21 20.23 6.26
C GLN A 359 5.70 20.47 5.96
N SER A 360 6.59 20.00 6.84
CA SER A 360 8.04 20.12 6.68
C SER A 360 8.66 19.17 5.66
N THR A 361 7.89 18.20 5.14
CA THR A 361 8.39 17.26 4.14
C THR A 361 8.62 17.98 2.81
N ASP A 362 9.86 17.98 2.32
CA ASP A 362 10.21 18.43 0.98
C ASP A 362 9.70 17.39 -0.03
N SER A 363 8.70 17.75 -0.82
CA SER A 363 8.00 16.81 -1.71
C SER A 363 8.90 16.30 -2.83
N THR A 364 9.84 17.13 -3.32
CA THR A 364 10.79 16.74 -4.37
C THR A 364 11.78 15.71 -3.84
N LYS A 365 12.47 16.03 -2.74
CA LYS A 365 13.42 15.10 -2.10
C LYS A 365 12.73 13.83 -1.63
N PHE A 366 11.49 13.93 -1.19
CA PHE A 366 10.72 12.76 -0.79
C PHE A 366 10.43 11.86 -1.98
N ALA A 367 9.93 12.40 -3.10
CA ALA A 367 9.68 11.64 -4.32
C ALA A 367 10.97 10.97 -4.85
N GLU A 368 12.10 11.69 -4.88
CA GLU A 368 13.40 11.15 -5.25
C GLU A 368 13.85 10.00 -4.34
N ARG A 369 13.59 10.12 -3.04
CA ARG A 369 13.98 9.10 -2.06
C ARG A 369 13.18 7.81 -2.17
N ILE A 370 11.88 7.89 -2.44
CA ILE A 370 11.00 6.72 -2.44
C ILE A 370 10.80 6.08 -3.81
N TYR A 371 11.12 6.78 -4.89
CA TYR A 371 11.13 6.23 -6.25
C TYR A 371 12.52 5.73 -6.62
N PHE A 372 12.59 4.62 -7.33
CA PHE A 372 13.82 4.11 -7.93
C PHE A 372 13.54 3.60 -9.35
N ASP A 373 14.29 4.16 -10.32
CA ASP A 373 14.18 3.73 -11.71
C ASP A 373 15.02 2.48 -11.94
N VAL A 374 14.35 1.34 -11.98
CA VAL A 374 14.99 0.05 -12.29
C VAL A 374 15.03 -0.27 -13.79
N LEU A 375 14.47 0.62 -14.63
CA LEU A 375 14.33 0.42 -16.07
C LEU A 375 15.32 1.26 -16.89
N SER A 376 15.99 2.23 -16.25
CA SER A 376 16.98 3.12 -16.87
C SER A 376 18.36 2.50 -17.01
#